data_177391228cd728e2bcaaac48057a1f51
#
_entry.id   177391228cd728e2bcaaac48057a1f51
#
_cell.length_a   1.000
_cell.length_b   1.000
_cell.length_c   1.000
_cell.angle_alpha   90.00
_cell.angle_beta   90.00
_cell.angle_gamma   90.00
#
_symmetry.space_group_name_H-M   'P 1'
#
loop_
_entity.id
_entity.type
_entity.pdbx_description
1 polymer ?
#
loop_
_entity_poly.entity_id
_entity_poly.type
_entity_poly.pdbx_seq_one_letter_code
_entity_poly.pdbx_strand_id
1 'polypeptide(L)'
;MRNDLMFDSLPLAKGRIRRVRRPLGRRVECVTGALWVTQDGDPRDIVLSPGDSFAFDQRGDALISALDDSRFLLLETCAPAAAH
;
A
#
# COMPACT_ATOMS: atom_id res chain seq x y z
N MET A 1 -18.21 -0.34 14.02
CA MET A 1 -18.52 -0.79 13.57
C MET A 1 -18.14 -1.46 12.58
N ARG A 2 -17.42 -1.15 11.97
CA ARG A 2 -17.04 -1.77 10.82
C ARG A 2 -15.85 -2.59 11.00
N ASN A 3 -15.89 -3.83 10.60
CA ASN A 3 -14.74 -4.69 10.55
C ASN A 3 -14.34 -4.97 9.13
N ASP A 4 -14.86 -4.17 8.23
CA ASP A 4 -14.64 -4.40 6.80
C ASP A 4 -13.18 -4.32 6.41
N LEU A 5 -12.39 -3.53 7.12
CA LEU A 5 -10.97 -3.41 6.79
C LEU A 5 -10.24 -4.74 6.88
N MET A 6 -10.57 -5.56 7.87
CA MET A 6 -9.91 -6.85 7.97
C MET A 6 -10.36 -7.78 6.86
N PHE A 7 -11.65 -7.77 6.52
CA PHE A 7 -12.12 -8.65 5.45
C PHE A 7 -11.63 -8.23 4.08
N ASP A 8 -11.50 -6.92 3.86
CA ASP A 8 -11.08 -6.43 2.56
C ASP A 8 -9.58 -6.38 2.40
N SER A 9 -8.84 -6.58 3.47
CA SER A 9 -7.39 -6.50 3.38
C SER A 9 -6.82 -7.74 2.73
N LEU A 10 -5.67 -7.57 2.09
CA LEU A 10 -4.98 -8.64 1.40
C LEU A 10 -3.83 -9.13 2.26
N PRO A 11 -3.63 -10.43 2.37
CA PRO A 11 -2.50 -10.94 3.15
C PRO A 11 -1.22 -10.90 2.32
N LEU A 12 -0.11 -10.69 3.00
CA LEU A 12 1.20 -10.78 2.37
C LEU A 12 2.15 -11.37 3.40
N ALA A 13 2.58 -12.60 3.18
CA ALA A 13 3.46 -13.29 4.12
C ALA A 13 4.84 -12.65 4.12
N LYS A 14 5.50 -12.74 5.25
CA LYS A 14 6.87 -12.22 5.41
C LYS A 14 7.74 -12.68 4.26
N GLY A 15 8.48 -11.75 3.69
CA GLY A 15 9.39 -12.01 2.58
C GLY A 15 8.75 -12.03 1.21
N ARG A 16 7.43 -11.92 1.14
CA ARG A 16 6.76 -11.89 -0.16
C ARG A 16 6.63 -10.47 -0.65
N ILE A 17 6.47 -10.32 -1.96
CA ILE A 17 6.41 -9.02 -2.61
C ILE A 17 5.18 -8.97 -3.50
N ARG A 18 4.47 -7.85 -3.43
CA ARG A 18 3.34 -7.59 -4.31
C ARG A 18 3.70 -6.42 -5.22
N ARG A 19 3.61 -6.62 -6.52
CA ARG A 19 3.79 -5.53 -7.48
C ARG A 19 2.47 -4.81 -7.68
N VAL A 20 2.53 -3.48 -7.71
CA VAL A 20 1.38 -2.64 -8.02
C VAL A 20 1.66 -1.94 -9.32
N ARG A 21 0.87 -2.22 -10.34
CA ARG A 21 0.98 -1.55 -11.62
C ARG A 21 0.08 -0.34 -11.62
N ARG A 22 0.52 0.72 -12.28
CA ARG A 22 -0.24 1.97 -12.39
C ARG A 22 -0.61 2.46 -11.00
N PRO A 23 0.38 2.73 -10.15
CA PRO A 23 0.07 3.05 -8.77
C PRO A 23 -0.49 4.45 -8.55
N LEU A 24 -0.28 5.39 -9.49
CA LEU A 24 -0.77 6.75 -9.31
C LEU A 24 -2.28 6.75 -9.11
N GLY A 25 -2.74 7.54 -8.16
CA GLY A 25 -4.15 7.60 -7.81
C GLY A 25 -4.56 6.52 -6.83
N ARG A 26 -3.61 5.78 -6.31
CA ARG A 26 -3.87 4.70 -5.36
C ARG A 26 -3.01 4.91 -4.12
N ARG A 27 -3.39 4.23 -3.06
CA ARG A 27 -2.63 4.30 -1.83
C ARG A 27 -2.66 2.95 -1.14
N VAL A 28 -1.61 2.66 -0.40
CA VAL A 28 -1.52 1.44 0.38
C VAL A 28 -1.62 1.79 1.85
N GLU A 29 -2.36 0.98 2.60
CA GLU A 29 -2.46 1.15 4.04
C GLU A 29 -2.07 -0.17 4.70
N CYS A 30 -1.19 -0.11 5.69
CA CYS A 30 -0.80 -1.29 6.45
C CYS A 30 -1.85 -1.52 7.52
N VAL A 31 -2.44 -2.71 7.52
CA VAL A 31 -3.45 -3.07 8.52
C VAL A 31 -2.77 -3.78 9.68
N THR A 32 -1.95 -4.79 9.37
CA THR A 32 -1.17 -5.50 10.38
C THR A 32 0.21 -5.79 9.83
N GLY A 33 1.17 -6.02 10.70
CA GLY A 33 2.53 -6.37 10.30
C GLY A 33 3.37 -5.15 10.01
N ALA A 34 4.23 -5.26 9.01
CA ALA A 34 5.09 -4.16 8.57
C ALA A 34 5.37 -4.31 7.09
N LEU A 35 5.29 -3.21 6.37
CA LEU A 35 5.47 -3.21 4.93
C LEU A 35 6.59 -2.28 4.54
N TRP A 36 7.27 -2.62 3.46
CA TRP A 36 8.31 -1.81 2.87
C TRP A 36 7.87 -1.52 1.45
N VAL A 37 7.69 -0.26 1.13
CA VAL A 37 7.16 0.16 -0.17
C VAL A 37 8.25 0.90 -0.92
N THR A 38 8.46 0.50 -2.17
CA THR A 38 9.39 1.19 -3.06
C THR A 38 8.67 1.49 -4.37
N GLN A 39 9.10 2.53 -5.05
CA GLN A 39 8.53 2.92 -6.33
C GLN A 39 9.64 2.96 -7.36
N ASP A 40 9.34 2.50 -8.57
CA ASP A 40 10.30 2.50 -9.65
C ASP A 40 10.75 3.93 -9.91
N GLY A 41 12.05 4.14 -9.96
CA GLY A 41 12.61 5.47 -10.20
C GLY A 41 12.67 6.36 -8.97
N ASP A 42 12.28 5.86 -7.81
CA ASP A 42 12.27 6.65 -6.58
C ASP A 42 13.23 6.02 -5.58
N PRO A 43 14.20 6.78 -5.07
CA PRO A 43 15.16 6.19 -4.13
C PRO A 43 14.64 6.08 -2.70
N ARG A 44 13.45 6.59 -2.40
CA ARG A 44 12.94 6.55 -1.03
C ARG A 44 12.56 5.13 -0.63
N ASP A 45 12.79 4.80 0.62
CA ASP A 45 12.31 3.57 1.23
C ASP A 45 11.22 3.95 2.19
N ILE A 46 10.03 3.46 1.97
CA ILE A 46 8.86 3.80 2.77
C ILE A 46 8.51 2.59 3.63
N VAL A 47 8.55 2.74 4.93
CA VAL A 47 8.17 1.66 5.84
C VAL A 47 6.87 2.02 6.52
N LEU A 48 5.90 1.11 6.47
CA LEU A 48 4.58 1.32 7.03
C LEU A 48 4.36 0.36 8.20
N SER A 49 3.95 0.92 9.31
CA SER A 49 3.47 0.16 10.48
C SER A 49 1.94 0.15 10.46
N PRO A 50 1.30 -0.67 11.29
CA PRO A 50 -0.17 -0.71 11.30
C PRO A 50 -0.77 0.68 11.49
N GLY A 51 -1.68 1.03 10.61
CA GLY A 51 -2.32 2.34 10.60
C GLY A 51 -1.66 3.36 9.69
N ASP A 52 -0.44 3.09 9.23
CA ASP A 52 0.23 4.01 8.31
C ASP A 52 -0.24 3.76 6.89
N SER A 53 -0.20 4.81 6.09
CA SER A 53 -0.54 4.69 4.68
C SER A 53 0.40 5.53 3.83
N PHE A 54 0.45 5.22 2.54
CA PHE A 54 1.30 5.94 1.60
C PHE A 54 0.56 6.07 0.27
N ALA A 55 0.43 7.29 -0.21
CA ALA A 55 -0.17 7.56 -1.52
C ALA A 55 0.95 7.51 -2.56
N PHE A 56 0.77 6.68 -3.57
CA PHE A 56 1.79 6.55 -4.60
C PHE A 56 1.89 7.83 -5.42
N ASP A 57 3.11 8.26 -5.70
CA ASP A 57 3.33 9.51 -6.41
C ASP A 57 4.27 9.36 -7.61
N GLN A 58 4.52 8.14 -8.04
CA GLN A 58 5.35 7.86 -9.21
C GLN A 58 4.55 7.07 -10.23
N ARG A 59 4.88 7.25 -11.51
CA ARG A 59 4.15 6.56 -12.57
C ARG A 59 4.58 5.12 -12.74
N GLY A 60 5.82 4.79 -12.40
CA GLY A 60 6.32 3.44 -12.54
C GLY A 60 5.73 2.50 -11.52
N ASP A 61 5.96 1.22 -11.68
CA ASP A 61 5.41 0.22 -10.78
C ASP A 61 5.90 0.44 -9.36
N ALA A 62 5.08 0.07 -8.41
CA ALA A 62 5.48 0.05 -7.01
C ALA A 62 5.59 -1.38 -6.53
N LEU A 63 6.41 -1.60 -5.51
CA LEU A 63 6.56 -2.90 -4.88
C LEU A 63 6.23 -2.76 -3.40
N ILE A 64 5.42 -3.68 -2.90
CA ILE A 64 5.11 -3.76 -1.49
C ILE A 64 5.72 -5.05 -0.99
N SER A 65 6.67 -4.95 -0.08
CA SER A 65 7.35 -6.11 0.50
C SER A 65 6.90 -6.28 1.94
N ALA A 66 6.66 -7.49 2.35
CA ALA A 66 6.26 -7.75 3.73
C ALA A 66 7.51 -7.99 4.58
N LEU A 67 7.75 -7.11 5.54
CA LEU A 67 8.84 -7.27 6.50
C LEU A 67 8.46 -8.25 7.60
N ASP A 68 7.18 -8.49 7.73
CA ASP A 68 6.61 -9.45 8.67
C ASP A 68 5.32 -9.93 8.03
N ASP A 69 4.69 -10.96 8.59
CA ASP A 69 3.39 -11.38 8.08
C ASP A 69 2.44 -10.20 8.20
N SER A 70 1.84 -9.80 7.11
CA SER A 70 1.14 -8.52 7.04
C SER A 70 -0.19 -8.65 6.33
N ARG A 71 -1.03 -7.66 6.55
CA ARG A 71 -2.23 -7.44 5.75
C ARG A 71 -2.25 -5.98 5.36
N PHE A 72 -2.73 -5.70 4.17
CA PHE A 72 -2.77 -4.33 3.67
C PHE A 72 -4.01 -4.09 2.83
N LEU A 73 -4.34 -2.83 2.68
CA LEU A 73 -5.41 -2.38 1.78
C LEU A 73 -4.77 -1.61 0.64
N LEU A 74 -5.30 -1.81 -0.55
CA LEU A 74 -4.90 -1.06 -1.70
C LEU A 74 -6.11 -0.26 -2.13
N LEU A 75 -6.08 1.06 -1.94
CA LEU A 75 -7.25 1.91 -2.07
C LEU A 75 -7.08 2.87 -3.24
N GLU A 76 -8.19 3.23 -3.86
CA GLU A 76 -8.19 4.29 -4.83
C GLU A 76 -8.26 5.60 -4.09
N THR A 77 -7.40 6.53 -4.45
CA THR A 77 -7.54 7.85 -3.85
C THR A 77 -8.56 8.53 -4.70
N CYS A 78 -9.59 8.96 -4.16
CA CYS A 78 -10.53 9.51 -4.88
C CYS A 78 -10.35 10.68 -5.41
N ALA A 79 -10.28 10.83 -5.94
CA ALA A 79 -10.16 11.83 -6.40
C ALA A 79 -10.95 12.84 -6.35
N PRO A 80 -10.99 13.11 -6.07
CA PRO A 80 -11.56 13.74 -6.18
C PRO A 80 -11.88 14.43 -6.45
N ALA A 81 -11.96 14.30 -6.38
CA ALA A 81 -12.24 14.60 -6.72
C ALA A 81 -12.31 15.34 -7.26
N ALA A 82 -12.14 15.31 -7.39
CA ALA A 82 -12.17 15.87 -7.77
C ALA A 82 -12.55 16.65 -8.06
N ALA A 83 -12.61 16.69 -8.03
CA ALA A 83 -12.91 17.31 -8.23
C ALA A 83 -13.15 18.21 -8.29
N HIS A 84 -13.15 18.45 -8.41
CA HIS A 84 -13.40 19.33 -8.50
C HIS A 84 -13.22 19.92 -8.57
#